data_d4a984ad1dde6d552011ba264bbb4710
#
_entry.id   d4a984ad1dde6d552011ba264bbb4710
#
_cell.length_a   1.000
_cell.length_b   1.000
_cell.length_c   1.000
_cell.angle_alpha   90.00
_cell.angle_beta   90.00
_cell.angle_gamma   90.00
#
_symmetry.space_group_name_H-M   'P 1'
#
loop_
_entity.id
_entity.type
_entity.pdbx_description
1 polymer ?
#
loop_
_entity_poly.entity_id
_entity_poly.type
_entity_poly.pdbx_seq_one_letter_code
_entity_poly.pdbx_strand_id
1 'polypeptide(L)'
;NPAFRQRCLQQLKDALDKEKETLRSQLVTEVGTPIMLTYAVQQDSCIEDMEWEIDLIDRYEWERDLPVHAFMGMHSARKVVREPIGVVGAITPWNFPFMLNLSKITPALAAGNTVVLKPAPDTPWSATFIGRVAAEQTDIPPGVLNVVTSGDAATVGEMLTTDPRVDLVSFTGSTATGRRIMASGAETLKKVFLELGGKSANVI
;
A
#
# COMPACT_ATOMS: atom_id res chain seq x y z
N ASN A 1 1.53 -14.66 -10.28
CA ASN A 1 0.32 -15.02 -11.07
C ASN A 1 -0.81 -14.02 -10.75
N PRO A 2 -1.34 -13.27 -11.75
CA PRO A 2 -2.41 -12.28 -11.56
C PRO A 2 -3.67 -12.87 -10.92
N ALA A 3 -4.20 -13.98 -11.42
CA ALA A 3 -5.41 -14.61 -10.89
C ALA A 3 -5.29 -15.05 -9.42
N PHE A 4 -4.09 -15.46 -8.98
CA PHE A 4 -3.85 -15.75 -7.57
C PHE A 4 -3.93 -14.50 -6.69
N ARG A 5 -3.32 -13.40 -7.14
CA ARG A 5 -3.35 -12.11 -6.42
C ARG A 5 -4.77 -11.56 -6.32
N GLN A 6 -5.52 -11.63 -7.42
CA GLN A 6 -6.93 -11.22 -7.47
C GLN A 6 -7.76 -11.99 -6.45
N ARG A 7 -7.63 -13.33 -6.41
CA ARG A 7 -8.32 -14.16 -5.43
C ARG A 7 -7.95 -13.79 -3.99
N CYS A 8 -6.67 -13.60 -3.69
CA CYS A 8 -6.22 -13.22 -2.36
C CYS A 8 -6.77 -11.86 -1.92
N LEU A 9 -6.78 -10.87 -2.82
CA LEU A 9 -7.34 -9.55 -2.51
C LEU A 9 -8.85 -9.58 -2.38
N GLN A 10 -9.56 -10.40 -3.16
CA GLN A 10 -11.00 -10.61 -2.98
C GLN A 10 -11.29 -11.24 -1.61
N GLN A 11 -10.54 -12.27 -1.21
CA GLN A 11 -10.66 -12.86 0.12
C GLN A 11 -10.42 -11.83 1.22
N LEU A 12 -9.42 -10.96 1.08
CA LEU A 12 -9.15 -9.89 2.04
C LEU A 12 -10.30 -8.91 2.13
N LYS A 13 -10.84 -8.45 0.99
CA LYS A 13 -12.00 -7.56 0.92
C LYS A 13 -13.20 -8.18 1.63
N ASP A 14 -13.55 -9.43 1.29
CA ASP A 14 -14.70 -10.14 1.84
C ASP A 14 -14.56 -10.33 3.36
N ALA A 15 -13.36 -10.65 3.83
CA ALA A 15 -13.08 -10.85 5.25
C ALA A 15 -13.14 -9.53 6.04
N LEU A 16 -12.64 -8.42 5.47
CA LEU A 16 -12.76 -7.10 6.07
C LEU A 16 -14.22 -6.65 6.13
N ASP A 17 -15.01 -6.87 5.08
CA ASP A 17 -16.44 -6.55 5.07
C ASP A 17 -17.22 -7.39 6.11
N LYS A 18 -16.90 -8.64 6.25
CA LYS A 18 -17.50 -9.54 7.25
C LYS A 18 -17.24 -9.07 8.68
N GLU A 19 -16.07 -8.52 8.97
CA GLU A 19 -15.69 -8.04 10.30
C GLU A 19 -15.84 -6.52 10.49
N LYS A 20 -16.48 -5.83 9.55
CA LYS A 20 -16.52 -4.36 9.50
C LYS A 20 -17.08 -3.69 10.76
N GLU A 21 -18.03 -4.30 11.47
CA GLU A 21 -18.59 -3.71 12.69
C GLU A 21 -17.59 -3.77 13.86
N THR A 22 -16.78 -4.83 13.94
CA THR A 22 -15.69 -4.93 14.93
C THR A 22 -14.64 -3.85 14.64
N LEU A 23 -14.25 -3.71 13.38
CA LEU A 23 -13.31 -2.68 12.95
C LEU A 23 -13.84 -1.26 13.18
N ARG A 24 -15.15 -1.03 12.92
CA ARG A 24 -15.83 0.24 13.16
C ARG A 24 -15.69 0.71 14.61
N SER A 25 -16.01 -0.18 15.54
CA SER A 25 -15.87 0.07 16.97
C SER A 25 -14.42 0.38 17.35
N GLN A 26 -13.48 -0.34 16.76
CA GLN A 26 -12.06 -0.14 16.98
C GLN A 26 -11.58 1.22 16.44
N LEU A 27 -11.98 1.60 15.23
CA LEU A 27 -11.63 2.91 14.65
C LEU A 27 -12.17 4.09 15.45
N VAL A 28 -13.42 4.00 15.93
CA VAL A 28 -13.99 5.03 16.81
C VAL A 28 -13.15 5.16 18.09
N THR A 29 -12.73 4.06 18.68
CA THR A 29 -11.93 4.05 19.92
C THR A 29 -10.50 4.54 19.69
N GLU A 30 -9.87 4.09 18.60
CA GLU A 30 -8.45 4.37 18.30
C GLU A 30 -8.24 5.82 17.84
N VAL A 31 -9.09 6.31 16.94
CA VAL A 31 -8.95 7.60 16.26
C VAL A 31 -9.77 8.71 16.93
N GLY A 32 -10.83 8.34 17.66
CA GLY A 32 -11.83 9.30 18.13
C GLY A 32 -12.71 9.85 16.99
N THR A 33 -12.75 9.14 15.85
CA THR A 33 -13.54 9.58 14.69
C THR A 33 -15.04 9.48 14.98
N PRO A 34 -15.87 10.43 14.51
CA PRO A 34 -17.31 10.28 14.57
C PRO A 34 -17.76 9.01 13.84
N ILE A 35 -18.61 8.22 14.49
CA ILE A 35 -19.06 6.92 13.93
C ILE A 35 -19.64 7.06 12.52
N MET A 36 -20.29 8.17 12.20
CA MET A 36 -20.84 8.42 10.87
C MET A 36 -19.79 8.43 9.76
N LEU A 37 -18.55 8.84 10.05
CA LEU A 37 -17.47 8.83 9.08
C LEU A 37 -16.96 7.42 8.78
N THR A 38 -17.21 6.45 9.65
CA THR A 38 -16.85 5.05 9.43
C THR A 38 -17.80 4.36 8.45
N TYR A 39 -19.04 4.86 8.28
CA TYR A 39 -19.95 4.42 7.22
C TYR A 39 -19.63 5.04 5.85
N ALA A 40 -18.52 5.77 5.75
CA ALA A 40 -18.03 6.42 4.55
C ALA A 40 -16.49 6.30 4.48
N VAL A 41 -15.80 7.45 4.37
CA VAL A 41 -14.38 7.57 4.05
C VAL A 41 -13.39 6.96 5.06
N GLN A 42 -13.80 6.71 6.30
CA GLN A 42 -12.91 6.10 7.29
C GLN A 42 -12.86 4.56 7.20
N GLN A 43 -13.89 3.92 6.63
CA GLN A 43 -13.95 2.47 6.55
C GLN A 43 -14.70 1.93 5.33
N ASP A 44 -16.04 2.12 5.22
CA ASP A 44 -16.86 1.35 4.28
C ASP A 44 -16.45 1.61 2.83
N SER A 45 -16.28 2.88 2.43
CA SER A 45 -15.80 3.22 1.10
C SER A 45 -14.40 2.64 0.80
N CYS A 46 -13.54 2.52 1.82
CA CYS A 46 -12.20 1.96 1.62
C CYS A 46 -12.22 0.46 1.28
N ILE A 47 -13.18 -0.28 1.86
CA ILE A 47 -13.38 -1.70 1.53
C ILE A 47 -13.99 -1.83 0.12
N GLU A 48 -14.95 -0.96 -0.20
CA GLU A 48 -15.57 -0.91 -1.53
C GLU A 48 -14.55 -0.56 -2.62
N ASP A 49 -13.69 0.43 -2.39
CA ASP A 49 -12.67 0.89 -3.33
C ASP A 49 -11.65 -0.22 -3.71
N MET A 50 -11.43 -1.22 -2.85
CA MET A 50 -10.58 -2.37 -3.19
C MET A 50 -11.04 -3.11 -4.46
N GLU A 51 -12.33 -3.03 -4.80
CA GLU A 51 -12.87 -3.63 -6.03
C GLU A 51 -12.18 -3.10 -7.27
N TRP A 52 -11.85 -1.80 -7.28
CA TRP A 52 -11.20 -1.18 -8.42
C TRP A 52 -9.81 -1.78 -8.71
N GLU A 53 -8.99 -1.98 -7.66
CA GLU A 53 -7.66 -2.60 -7.80
C GLU A 53 -7.76 -4.09 -8.14
N ILE A 54 -8.75 -4.79 -7.57
CA ILE A 54 -9.00 -6.21 -7.87
C ILE A 54 -9.36 -6.39 -9.34
N ASP A 55 -10.27 -5.58 -9.84
CA ASP A 55 -10.67 -5.56 -11.26
C ASP A 55 -9.54 -5.16 -12.19
N LEU A 56 -8.69 -4.22 -11.74
CA LEU A 56 -7.58 -3.73 -12.55
C LEU A 56 -6.55 -4.82 -12.85
N ILE A 57 -6.39 -5.81 -11.96
CA ILE A 57 -5.42 -6.91 -12.16
C ILE A 57 -5.65 -7.63 -13.49
N ASP A 58 -6.91 -7.90 -13.84
CA ASP A 58 -7.25 -8.59 -15.09
C ASP A 58 -7.15 -7.68 -16.32
N ARG A 59 -7.44 -6.39 -16.14
CA ARG A 59 -7.46 -5.41 -17.24
C ARG A 59 -6.10 -4.77 -17.50
N TYR A 60 -5.15 -4.96 -16.60
CA TYR A 60 -3.84 -4.34 -16.71
C TYR A 60 -2.98 -5.03 -17.75
N GLU A 61 -2.40 -4.22 -18.65
CA GLU A 61 -1.51 -4.71 -19.70
C GLU A 61 -0.14 -5.08 -19.12
N TRP A 62 -0.03 -6.30 -18.56
CA TRP A 62 1.22 -6.80 -17.96
C TRP A 62 2.33 -6.99 -18.98
N GLU A 63 1.97 -7.34 -20.20
CA GLU A 63 2.89 -7.50 -21.32
C GLU A 63 2.36 -6.80 -22.56
N ARG A 64 3.24 -6.16 -23.30
CA ARG A 64 2.92 -5.52 -24.57
C ARG A 64 4.02 -5.76 -25.59
N ASP A 65 3.65 -6.31 -26.75
CA ASP A 65 4.56 -6.42 -27.88
C ASP A 65 4.74 -5.04 -28.54
N LEU A 66 5.97 -4.72 -28.88
CA LEU A 66 6.31 -3.54 -29.66
C LEU A 66 6.55 -3.93 -31.12
N PRO A 67 6.37 -3.00 -32.07
CA PRO A 67 6.67 -3.26 -33.48
C PRO A 67 8.10 -3.79 -33.66
N VAL A 68 8.25 -4.74 -34.57
CA VAL A 68 9.58 -5.26 -34.96
C VAL A 68 10.44 -4.08 -35.43
N HIS A 69 11.62 -3.98 -34.91
CA HIS A 69 12.59 -2.96 -35.31
C HIS A 69 13.71 -3.57 -36.13
N ALA A 70 13.96 -2.96 -37.30
CA ALA A 70 15.07 -3.33 -38.14
C ALA A 70 16.22 -2.32 -37.98
N PHE A 71 17.39 -2.79 -37.62
CA PHE A 71 18.60 -2.01 -37.52
C PHE A 71 19.80 -2.79 -38.04
N MET A 72 20.56 -2.20 -38.96
CA MET A 72 21.74 -2.82 -39.59
C MET A 72 21.49 -4.24 -40.14
N GLY A 73 20.32 -4.47 -40.76
CA GLY A 73 19.93 -5.77 -41.32
C GLY A 73 19.45 -6.81 -40.31
N MET A 74 19.46 -6.50 -39.01
CA MET A 74 18.92 -7.35 -37.97
C MET A 74 17.49 -6.96 -37.62
N HIS A 75 16.63 -7.94 -37.44
CA HIS A 75 15.24 -7.76 -36.98
C HIS A 75 15.14 -8.16 -35.51
N SER A 76 14.69 -7.25 -34.67
CA SER A 76 14.46 -7.51 -33.22
C SER A 76 12.99 -7.45 -32.87
N ALA A 77 12.48 -8.55 -32.31
CA ALA A 77 11.21 -8.54 -31.57
C ALA A 77 11.44 -7.89 -30.21
N ARG A 78 10.54 -7.00 -29.83
CA ARG A 78 10.65 -6.23 -28.58
C ARG A 78 9.36 -6.35 -27.80
N LYS A 79 9.48 -6.46 -26.47
CA LYS A 79 8.36 -6.56 -25.55
C LYS A 79 8.58 -5.64 -24.35
N VAL A 80 7.52 -5.01 -23.88
CA VAL A 80 7.47 -4.38 -22.56
C VAL A 80 6.85 -5.38 -21.60
N VAL A 81 7.54 -5.68 -20.52
CA VAL A 81 7.05 -6.54 -19.42
C VAL A 81 7.01 -5.70 -18.16
N ARG A 82 5.91 -5.79 -17.42
CA ARG A 82 5.75 -5.12 -16.13
C ARG A 82 5.85 -6.14 -15.02
N GLU A 83 6.83 -5.95 -14.16
CA GLU A 83 7.15 -6.85 -13.06
C GLU A 83 6.96 -6.14 -11.71
N PRO A 84 6.71 -6.89 -10.62
CA PRO A 84 6.74 -6.34 -9.27
C PRO A 84 8.09 -5.65 -9.00
N ILE A 85 8.07 -4.55 -8.26
CA ILE A 85 9.31 -3.87 -7.88
C ILE A 85 10.06 -4.63 -6.78
N GLY A 86 9.34 -5.41 -5.95
CA GLY A 86 9.91 -6.19 -4.87
C GLY A 86 9.26 -5.90 -3.52
N VAL A 87 10.03 -5.38 -2.57
CA VAL A 87 9.58 -5.07 -1.20
C VAL A 87 9.16 -3.61 -1.07
N VAL A 88 7.92 -3.38 -0.64
CA VAL A 88 7.37 -2.05 -0.39
C VAL A 88 7.35 -1.76 1.11
N GLY A 89 8.08 -0.75 1.54
CA GLY A 89 7.97 -0.15 2.87
C GLY A 89 6.83 0.88 2.88
N ALA A 90 5.71 0.56 3.49
CA ALA A 90 4.55 1.44 3.59
C ALA A 90 4.53 2.13 4.97
N ILE A 91 4.53 3.46 4.99
CA ILE A 91 4.55 4.26 6.22
C ILE A 91 3.34 5.19 6.22
N THR A 92 2.45 5.03 7.21
CA THR A 92 1.15 5.70 7.23
C THR A 92 0.97 6.59 8.47
N PRO A 93 0.21 7.70 8.35
CA PRO A 93 -0.13 8.59 9.45
C PRO A 93 -1.37 8.12 10.22
N TRP A 94 -1.77 8.89 11.23
CA TRP A 94 -2.81 8.55 12.21
C TRP A 94 -4.24 9.03 11.85
N ASN A 95 -4.37 10.01 10.95
CA ASN A 95 -5.63 10.73 10.77
C ASN A 95 -6.72 9.95 10.00
N PHE A 96 -6.33 9.09 9.06
CA PHE A 96 -7.19 8.16 8.31
C PHE A 96 -6.53 6.79 8.26
N PRO A 97 -6.29 6.13 9.41
CA PRO A 97 -5.35 5.01 9.47
C PRO A 97 -5.78 3.83 8.61
N PHE A 98 -7.04 3.41 8.66
CA PHE A 98 -7.52 2.28 7.88
C PHE A 98 -7.46 2.55 6.37
N MET A 99 -7.96 3.71 5.93
CA MET A 99 -7.93 4.13 4.53
C MET A 99 -6.49 4.18 3.99
N LEU A 100 -5.59 4.84 4.72
CA LEU A 100 -4.21 5.02 4.27
C LEU A 100 -3.39 3.73 4.33
N ASN A 101 -3.72 2.80 5.22
CA ASN A 101 -3.15 1.46 5.21
C ASN A 101 -3.57 0.69 3.95
N LEU A 102 -4.88 0.62 3.66
CA LEU A 102 -5.38 -0.08 2.47
C LEU A 102 -4.88 0.54 1.17
N SER A 103 -4.88 1.88 1.06
CA SER A 103 -4.40 2.58 -0.15
C SER A 103 -2.94 2.30 -0.51
N LYS A 104 -2.15 1.75 0.41
CA LYS A 104 -0.77 1.32 0.16
C LYS A 104 -0.65 -0.20 0.01
N ILE A 105 -1.40 -0.96 0.82
CA ILE A 105 -1.38 -2.44 0.80
C ILE A 105 -1.98 -2.96 -0.51
N THR A 106 -3.20 -2.53 -0.85
CA THR A 106 -3.97 -3.11 -1.96
C THR A 106 -3.26 -2.96 -3.30
N PRO A 107 -2.84 -1.75 -3.74
CA PRO A 107 -2.15 -1.62 -5.02
C PRO A 107 -0.77 -2.31 -5.04
N ALA A 108 -0.05 -2.34 -3.91
CA ALA A 108 1.24 -3.02 -3.83
C ALA A 108 1.07 -4.54 -4.02
N LEU A 109 0.10 -5.16 -3.35
CA LEU A 109 -0.22 -6.59 -3.49
C LEU A 109 -0.79 -6.91 -4.87
N ALA A 110 -1.67 -6.04 -5.42
CA ALA A 110 -2.20 -6.17 -6.77
C ALA A 110 -1.10 -6.21 -7.83
N ALA A 111 -0.08 -5.36 -7.68
CA ALA A 111 1.11 -5.36 -8.54
C ALA A 111 2.05 -6.55 -8.29
N GLY A 112 1.83 -7.38 -7.25
CA GLY A 112 2.62 -8.57 -6.93
C GLY A 112 3.82 -8.32 -6.03
N ASN A 113 3.86 -7.20 -5.33
CA ASN A 113 4.90 -6.88 -4.36
C ASN A 113 4.63 -7.52 -3.00
N THR A 114 5.64 -7.53 -2.13
CA THR A 114 5.50 -7.76 -0.70
C THR A 114 5.46 -6.43 0.05
N VAL A 115 4.79 -6.39 1.21
CA VAL A 115 4.59 -5.15 1.97
C VAL A 115 5.07 -5.30 3.40
N VAL A 116 5.83 -4.32 3.87
CA VAL A 116 6.09 -4.08 5.29
C VAL A 116 5.38 -2.77 5.66
N LEU A 117 4.25 -2.88 6.34
CA LEU A 117 3.45 -1.74 6.77
C LEU A 117 3.88 -1.29 8.16
N LYS A 118 4.24 -0.02 8.30
CA LYS A 118 4.49 0.67 9.56
C LYS A 118 3.42 1.74 9.78
N PRO A 119 2.39 1.48 10.59
CA PRO A 119 1.41 2.50 10.97
C PRO A 119 2.00 3.55 11.91
N ALA A 120 1.27 4.64 12.12
CA ALA A 120 1.58 5.59 13.17
C ALA A 120 1.47 4.91 14.56
N PRO A 121 2.32 5.29 15.55
CA PRO A 121 2.22 4.74 16.89
C PRO A 121 0.89 4.98 17.57
N ASP A 122 0.23 6.09 17.25
CA ASP A 122 -1.05 6.50 17.84
C ASP A 122 -2.23 5.67 17.33
N THR A 123 -2.10 5.02 16.16
CA THR A 123 -3.17 4.25 15.51
C THR A 123 -2.66 2.91 14.95
N PRO A 124 -2.16 2.00 15.80
CA PRO A 124 -1.60 0.72 15.36
C PRO A 124 -2.67 -0.36 15.10
N TRP A 125 -3.86 -0.23 15.71
CA TRP A 125 -4.84 -1.31 15.76
C TRP A 125 -5.51 -1.58 14.42
N SER A 126 -5.85 -0.55 13.66
CA SER A 126 -6.42 -0.73 12.32
C SER A 126 -5.44 -1.47 11.38
N ALA A 127 -4.13 -1.21 11.50
CA ALA A 127 -3.11 -1.91 10.73
C ALA A 127 -2.96 -3.38 11.16
N THR A 128 -2.88 -3.64 12.47
CA THR A 128 -2.77 -5.00 13.01
C THR A 128 -4.03 -5.81 12.75
N PHE A 129 -5.21 -5.16 12.72
CA PHE A 129 -6.46 -5.79 12.30
C PHE A 129 -6.38 -6.31 10.85
N ILE A 130 -5.93 -5.47 9.91
CA ILE A 130 -5.72 -5.89 8.51
C ILE A 130 -4.74 -7.06 8.44
N GLY A 131 -3.61 -6.98 9.17
CA GLY A 131 -2.60 -8.04 9.21
C GLY A 131 -3.15 -9.37 9.74
N ARG A 132 -3.94 -9.33 10.82
CA ARG A 132 -4.63 -10.51 11.38
C ARG A 132 -5.60 -11.12 10.38
N VAL A 133 -6.49 -10.31 9.81
CA VAL A 133 -7.48 -10.78 8.83
C VAL A 133 -6.80 -11.39 7.61
N ALA A 134 -5.75 -10.76 7.11
CA ALA A 134 -4.96 -11.31 6.00
C ALA A 134 -4.35 -12.68 6.33
N ALA A 135 -3.80 -12.83 7.54
CA ALA A 135 -3.14 -14.08 7.97
C ALA A 135 -4.12 -15.22 8.26
N GLU A 136 -5.31 -14.90 8.83
CA GLU A 136 -6.24 -15.90 9.33
C GLU A 136 -7.33 -16.29 8.33
N GLN A 137 -7.66 -15.41 7.37
CA GLN A 137 -8.84 -15.55 6.52
C GLN A 137 -8.57 -15.46 5.01
N THR A 138 -7.31 -15.45 4.62
CA THR A 138 -6.94 -15.38 3.19
C THR A 138 -5.83 -16.36 2.82
N ASP A 139 -5.68 -16.61 1.52
CA ASP A 139 -4.57 -17.38 0.96
C ASP A 139 -3.29 -16.53 0.74
N ILE A 140 -3.24 -15.29 1.27
CA ILE A 140 -2.02 -14.46 1.20
C ILE A 140 -0.88 -15.22 1.91
N PRO A 141 0.21 -15.55 1.21
CA PRO A 141 1.28 -16.33 1.81
C PRO A 141 1.94 -15.60 2.99
N PRO A 142 2.39 -16.33 4.02
CA PRO A 142 3.16 -15.74 5.11
C PRO A 142 4.37 -14.94 4.60
N GLY A 143 4.57 -13.75 5.17
CA GLY A 143 5.65 -12.84 4.78
C GLY A 143 5.35 -11.94 3.59
N VAL A 144 4.21 -12.10 2.90
CA VAL A 144 3.81 -11.20 1.81
C VAL A 144 3.26 -9.86 2.36
N LEU A 145 2.46 -9.91 3.41
CA LEU A 145 2.01 -8.73 4.16
C LEU A 145 2.50 -8.82 5.60
N ASN A 146 3.30 -7.85 6.02
CA ASN A 146 3.85 -7.76 7.38
C ASN A 146 3.46 -6.42 7.99
N VAL A 147 3.03 -6.42 9.24
CA VAL A 147 2.71 -5.19 9.99
C VAL A 147 3.69 -5.06 11.14
N VAL A 148 4.40 -3.93 11.19
CA VAL A 148 5.40 -3.63 12.23
C VAL A 148 4.96 -2.39 12.99
N THR A 149 4.57 -2.58 14.24
CA THR A 149 4.24 -1.49 15.15
C THR A 149 5.46 -1.12 16.01
N SER A 150 5.59 0.15 16.37
CA SER A 150 6.65 0.62 17.24
C SER A 150 6.24 1.89 17.98
N GLY A 151 6.61 2.00 19.25
CA GLY A 151 6.55 3.27 19.97
C GLY A 151 7.61 4.28 19.49
N ASP A 152 8.67 3.82 18.82
CA ASP A 152 9.66 4.67 18.16
C ASP A 152 9.43 4.63 16.63
N ALA A 153 8.52 5.50 16.19
CA ALA A 153 8.17 5.62 14.77
C ALA A 153 9.33 6.10 13.90
N ALA A 154 10.25 6.89 14.46
CA ALA A 154 11.35 7.47 13.71
C ALA A 154 12.38 6.38 13.35
N THR A 155 12.80 5.58 14.30
CA THR A 155 13.78 4.50 14.09
C THR A 155 13.27 3.45 13.09
N VAL A 156 12.05 2.93 13.26
CA VAL A 156 11.51 1.93 12.33
C VAL A 156 11.25 2.53 10.94
N GLY A 157 10.81 3.79 10.87
CA GLY A 157 10.68 4.52 9.60
C GLY A 157 12.02 4.69 8.88
N GLU A 158 13.07 5.03 9.61
CA GLU A 158 14.44 5.15 9.09
C GLU A 158 14.95 3.79 8.58
N MET A 159 14.75 2.70 9.34
CA MET A 159 15.12 1.35 8.92
C MET A 159 14.49 0.96 7.58
N LEU A 160 13.18 1.20 7.40
CA LEU A 160 12.51 0.93 6.12
C LEU A 160 13.07 1.77 4.97
N THR A 161 13.51 2.99 5.27
CA THR A 161 14.04 3.90 4.25
C THR A 161 15.47 3.57 3.85
N THR A 162 16.29 3.09 4.79
CA THR A 162 17.72 2.84 4.57
C THR A 162 18.04 1.39 4.22
N ASP A 163 17.18 0.42 4.58
CA ASP A 163 17.43 -1.01 4.35
C ASP A 163 17.50 -1.30 2.84
N PRO A 164 18.61 -1.87 2.33
CA PRO A 164 18.78 -2.16 0.92
C PRO A 164 17.85 -3.25 0.37
N ARG A 165 17.16 -3.99 1.23
CA ARG A 165 16.17 -5.00 0.83
C ARG A 165 14.78 -4.39 0.54
N VAL A 166 14.56 -3.12 0.87
CA VAL A 166 13.34 -2.39 0.55
C VAL A 166 13.55 -1.66 -0.77
N ASP A 167 12.74 -1.96 -1.78
CA ASP A 167 12.87 -1.45 -3.14
C ASP A 167 12.10 -0.15 -3.36
N LEU A 168 11.00 0.03 -2.61
CA LEU A 168 10.14 1.20 -2.69
C LEU A 168 9.65 1.62 -1.31
N VAL A 169 9.65 2.92 -1.03
CA VAL A 169 8.98 3.49 0.16
C VAL A 169 7.77 4.29 -0.28
N SER A 170 6.60 3.94 0.25
CA SER A 170 5.37 4.73 0.12
C SER A 170 5.06 5.38 1.46
N PHE A 171 5.14 6.70 1.51
CA PHE A 171 4.98 7.50 2.72
C PHE A 171 3.85 8.51 2.58
N THR A 172 3.03 8.64 3.62
CA THR A 172 2.09 9.75 3.80
C THR A 172 2.38 10.44 5.13
N GLY A 173 2.58 11.76 5.11
CA GLY A 173 2.85 12.51 6.33
C GLY A 173 3.44 13.91 6.08
N SER A 174 4.31 14.38 6.99
CA SER A 174 4.85 15.73 6.89
C SER A 174 5.86 15.89 5.74
N THR A 175 5.89 17.09 5.14
CA THR A 175 6.87 17.44 4.11
C THR A 175 8.32 17.33 4.61
N ALA A 176 8.57 17.65 5.89
CA ALA A 176 9.89 17.54 6.48
C ALA A 176 10.38 16.08 6.50
N THR A 177 9.50 15.15 6.92
CA THR A 177 9.81 13.72 6.90
C THR A 177 9.97 13.19 5.47
N GLY A 178 9.12 13.62 4.54
CA GLY A 178 9.23 13.23 3.12
C GLY A 178 10.57 13.63 2.50
N ARG A 179 11.08 14.81 2.80
CA ARG A 179 12.44 15.23 2.37
C ARG A 179 13.54 14.34 2.92
N ARG A 180 13.44 13.94 4.20
CA ARG A 180 14.42 13.01 4.80
C ARG A 180 14.37 11.64 4.13
N ILE A 181 13.16 11.10 3.87
CA ILE A 181 12.97 9.83 3.17
C ILE A 181 13.60 9.87 1.78
N MET A 182 13.38 10.95 1.01
CA MET A 182 14.01 11.10 -0.30
C MET A 182 15.55 11.10 -0.21
N ALA A 183 16.11 11.85 0.75
CA ALA A 183 17.54 11.93 0.93
C ALA A 183 18.14 10.56 1.31
N SER A 184 17.56 9.88 2.30
CA SER A 184 18.05 8.57 2.75
C SER A 184 17.84 7.47 1.70
N GLY A 185 16.72 7.50 0.97
CA GLY A 185 16.42 6.54 -0.10
C GLY A 185 17.36 6.65 -1.31
N ALA A 186 17.99 7.81 -1.51
CA ALA A 186 18.94 8.03 -2.60
C ALA A 186 20.18 7.13 -2.52
N GLU A 187 20.62 6.74 -1.33
CA GLU A 187 21.77 5.87 -1.12
C GLU A 187 21.64 4.49 -1.81
N THR A 188 20.41 4.01 -1.96
CA THR A 188 20.10 2.74 -2.61
C THR A 188 19.30 2.90 -3.90
N LEU A 189 19.13 4.13 -4.40
CA LEU A 189 18.32 4.46 -5.57
C LEU A 189 16.88 3.94 -5.48
N LYS A 190 16.36 3.82 -4.25
CA LYS A 190 15.04 3.28 -3.96
C LYS A 190 13.94 4.23 -4.49
N LYS A 191 12.88 3.68 -5.01
CA LYS A 191 11.72 4.47 -5.42
C LYS A 191 10.99 5.04 -4.20
N VAL A 192 10.50 6.27 -4.31
CA VAL A 192 9.80 6.93 -3.22
C VAL A 192 8.50 7.52 -3.74
N PHE A 193 7.36 7.14 -3.14
CA PHE A 193 6.06 7.78 -3.31
C PHE A 193 5.72 8.57 -2.06
N LEU A 194 5.42 9.86 -2.24
CA LEU A 194 5.20 10.80 -1.14
C LEU A 194 3.84 11.48 -1.28
N GLU A 195 3.00 11.30 -0.29
CA GLU A 195 1.79 12.09 -0.05
C GLU A 195 2.04 13.00 1.13
N LEU A 196 2.16 14.28 0.87
CA LEU A 196 2.65 15.26 1.85
C LEU A 196 1.61 16.34 2.15
N GLY A 197 1.96 17.23 3.10
CA GLY A 197 1.11 18.35 3.48
C GLY A 197 0.98 19.39 2.36
N GLY A 198 -0.19 20.01 2.33
CA GLY A 198 -0.52 21.11 1.42
C GLY A 198 -1.73 21.89 1.92
N LYS A 199 -2.06 22.99 1.25
CA LYS A 199 -3.21 23.86 1.57
C LYS A 199 -4.10 24.15 0.36
N SER A 200 -3.91 23.43 -0.74
CA SER A 200 -4.59 23.66 -2.01
C SER A 200 -4.40 25.08 -2.56
N ALA A 201 -4.59 25.26 -3.85
CA ALA A 201 -4.61 26.61 -4.43
C ALA A 201 -5.94 27.27 -4.14
N ASN A 202 -5.91 28.54 -3.71
CA ASN A 202 -7.06 29.43 -3.66
C ASN A 202 -6.87 30.50 -4.72
N VAL A 203 -7.66 30.45 -5.79
CA VAL A 203 -7.62 31.43 -6.88
C VAL A 203 -8.80 32.37 -6.66
N ILE A 204 -8.49 33.68 -6.50
CA ILE A 204 -9.48 34.76 -6.30
C ILE A 204 -9.56 35.56 -7.57
#